data_a46d1077135ae9f0cf6fdb1ff0727ffd
#
_entry.id   a46d1077135ae9f0cf6fdb1ff0727ffd
#
_cell.length_a   1.000
_cell.length_b   1.000
_cell.length_c   1.000
_cell.angle_alpha   90.00
_cell.angle_beta   90.00
_cell.angle_gamma   90.00
#
_symmetry.space_group_name_H-M   'P 1'
#
loop_
_entity.id
_entity.type
_entity.pdbx_description
1 polymer ?
#
loop_
_entity_poly.entity_id
_entity_poly.type
_entity_poly.pdbx_seq_one_letter_code
_entity_poly.pdbx_strand_id
1 'polypeptide(L)'
;NNEVHYPLLSVFKFHVALAVLDKMNREEIPLKHIVHVKASQLQPNTYSPLRQKHSGQDLDIPLGELLQYSISLSDNNACDILIEYAGGIGHIHQYIRKLGINDFNLSETEDSMHRNPQKAYANWSTPSEMVRLLKMADEKDLFAPVYRDFLWKTMTETATGSNKLKGLLPSNTVVGHKTGSSDRNLKGVKMADNDAGVVIMPGGKKYYIAVFVTDSS
;
A
#
# COMPACT_ATOMS: atom_id res chain seq x y z
N ASN A 1 -13.64 15.34 4.41
CA ASN A 1 -13.04 16.49 5.07
C ASN A 1 -11.52 16.38 4.99
N ASN A 2 -10.84 17.40 4.44
CA ASN A 2 -9.39 17.42 4.27
C ASN A 2 -8.61 17.92 5.52
N GLU A 3 -9.31 18.23 6.58
CA GLU A 3 -8.72 18.63 7.86
C GLU A 3 -8.64 17.48 8.89
N VAL A 4 -9.19 16.32 8.53
CA VAL A 4 -9.19 15.13 9.37
C VAL A 4 -8.03 14.22 8.99
N HIS A 5 -7.30 13.75 9.97
CA HIS A 5 -6.26 12.73 9.83
C HIS A 5 -6.92 11.35 9.86
N TYR A 6 -7.02 10.72 8.70
CA TYR A 6 -7.62 9.40 8.56
C TYR A 6 -6.56 8.31 8.70
N PRO A 7 -6.73 7.31 9.58
CA PRO A 7 -5.80 6.18 9.66
C PRO A 7 -5.81 5.43 8.33
N LEU A 8 -4.64 5.31 7.72
CA LEU A 8 -4.48 4.75 6.36
C LEU A 8 -4.78 3.26 6.31
N LEU A 9 -4.48 2.54 7.39
CA LEU A 9 -4.40 1.09 7.37
C LEU A 9 -3.58 0.64 6.15
N SER A 10 -3.91 -0.47 5.52
CA SER A 10 -3.12 -0.98 4.39
C SER A 10 -3.02 -0.06 3.17
N VAL A 11 -3.68 1.10 3.12
CA VAL A 11 -3.44 2.09 2.05
C VAL A 11 -1.99 2.60 2.11
N PHE A 12 -1.34 2.63 3.29
CA PHE A 12 0.06 3.06 3.42
C PHE A 12 1.05 2.16 2.66
N LYS A 13 0.67 0.94 2.29
CA LYS A 13 1.49 0.03 1.46
C LYS A 13 1.80 0.62 0.08
N PHE A 14 0.97 1.54 -0.41
CA PHE A 14 1.29 2.32 -1.62
C PHE A 14 2.51 3.22 -1.40
N HIS A 15 2.60 3.90 -0.26
CA HIS A 15 3.77 4.72 0.11
C HIS A 15 5.03 3.85 0.23
N VAL A 16 4.91 2.66 0.83
CA VAL A 16 6.01 1.69 0.93
C VAL A 16 6.48 1.28 -0.46
N ALA A 17 5.56 0.93 -1.36
CA ALA A 17 5.91 0.52 -2.72
C ALA A 17 6.64 1.63 -3.49
N LEU A 18 6.21 2.90 -3.38
CA LEU A 18 6.90 4.03 -4.03
C LEU A 18 8.34 4.16 -3.54
N ALA A 19 8.58 4.06 -2.23
CA ALA A 19 9.93 4.17 -1.67
C ALA A 19 10.84 2.99 -2.06
N VAL A 20 10.29 1.78 -2.12
CA VAL A 20 11.01 0.59 -2.58
C VAL A 20 11.37 0.71 -4.06
N LEU A 21 10.44 1.11 -4.90
CA LEU A 21 10.67 1.28 -6.35
C LEU A 21 11.67 2.41 -6.63
N ASP A 22 11.64 3.50 -5.87
CA ASP A 22 12.65 4.56 -5.95
C ASP A 22 14.05 4.04 -5.60
N LYS A 23 14.18 3.26 -4.51
CA LYS A 23 15.44 2.63 -4.15
C LYS A 23 15.93 1.68 -5.25
N MET A 24 15.05 0.82 -5.76
CA MET A 24 15.39 -0.10 -6.86
C MET A 24 15.84 0.67 -8.10
N ASN A 25 15.16 1.76 -8.43
CA ASN A 25 15.53 2.59 -9.57
C ASN A 25 16.89 3.26 -9.41
N ARG A 26 17.18 3.84 -8.24
CA ARG A 26 18.48 4.51 -7.97
C ARG A 26 19.66 3.54 -7.91
N GLU A 27 19.41 2.31 -7.47
CA GLU A 27 20.44 1.26 -7.32
C GLU A 27 20.42 0.26 -8.48
N GLU A 28 19.62 0.51 -9.53
CA GLU A 28 19.46 -0.31 -10.74
C GLU A 28 19.10 -1.78 -10.44
N ILE A 29 18.34 -2.02 -9.36
CA ILE A 29 17.97 -3.36 -8.89
C ILE A 29 16.76 -3.86 -9.68
N PRO A 30 16.87 -4.98 -10.43
CA PRO A 30 15.76 -5.48 -11.24
C PRO A 30 14.63 -6.05 -10.39
N LEU A 31 13.38 -6.03 -10.89
CA LEU A 31 12.19 -6.62 -10.23
C LEU A 31 12.39 -8.12 -9.88
N LYS A 32 13.21 -8.83 -10.63
CA LYS A 32 13.54 -10.24 -10.41
C LYS A 32 14.65 -10.47 -9.37
N HIS A 33 15.18 -9.41 -8.75
CA HIS A 33 16.20 -9.54 -7.70
C HIS A 33 15.64 -10.37 -6.54
N ILE A 34 16.38 -11.41 -6.16
CA ILE A 34 15.97 -12.35 -5.12
C ILE A 34 16.28 -11.79 -3.74
N VAL A 35 15.31 -11.84 -2.87
CA VAL A 35 15.45 -11.55 -1.45
C VAL A 35 15.27 -12.85 -0.66
N HIS A 36 16.21 -13.13 0.23
CA HIS A 36 16.10 -14.24 1.16
C HIS A 36 15.25 -13.81 2.37
N VAL A 37 14.10 -14.44 2.53
CA VAL A 37 13.17 -14.19 3.63
C VAL A 37 13.24 -15.35 4.63
N LYS A 38 13.59 -15.03 5.86
CA LYS A 38 13.63 -16.02 6.95
C LYS A 38 12.23 -16.30 7.48
N ALA A 39 11.97 -17.53 7.91
CA ALA A 39 10.72 -17.92 8.57
C ALA A 39 10.36 -17.01 9.75
N SER A 40 11.37 -16.50 10.48
CA SER A 40 11.18 -15.57 11.60
C SER A 40 10.60 -14.20 11.20
N GLN A 41 10.72 -13.79 9.94
CA GLN A 41 10.12 -12.55 9.40
C GLN A 41 8.65 -12.75 8.99
N LEU A 42 8.18 -14.02 8.93
CA LEU A 42 6.82 -14.35 8.56
C LEU A 42 5.95 -14.53 9.83
N GLN A 43 5.45 -13.43 10.38
CA GLN A 43 4.65 -13.43 11.59
C GLN A 43 3.37 -14.28 11.42
N PRO A 44 3.05 -15.20 12.39
CA PRO A 44 1.97 -16.18 12.23
C PRO A 44 0.56 -15.60 12.40
N ASN A 45 0.41 -14.56 13.21
CA ASN A 45 -0.90 -14.06 13.66
C ASN A 45 -1.37 -12.82 12.90
N THR A 46 -0.94 -12.66 11.65
CA THR A 46 -1.33 -11.54 10.80
C THR A 46 -1.83 -12.04 9.45
N TYR A 47 -2.57 -11.19 8.73
CA TYR A 47 -3.02 -11.53 7.39
C TYR A 47 -1.83 -11.60 6.43
N SER A 48 -1.52 -12.80 5.95
CA SER A 48 -0.40 -13.02 5.04
C SER A 48 -0.60 -14.25 4.13
N PRO A 49 -1.13 -14.03 2.91
CA PRO A 49 -1.15 -15.04 1.86
C PRO A 49 0.25 -15.60 1.53
N LEU A 50 1.30 -14.75 1.59
CA LEU A 50 2.69 -15.17 1.42
C LEU A 50 3.06 -16.28 2.43
N ARG A 51 2.82 -16.03 3.71
CA ARG A 51 3.11 -17.02 4.75
C ARG A 51 2.29 -18.29 4.58
N GLN A 52 1.02 -18.17 4.23
CA GLN A 52 0.14 -19.31 3.99
C GLN A 52 0.66 -20.19 2.86
N LYS A 53 1.05 -19.59 1.72
CA LYS A 53 1.57 -20.31 0.56
C LYS A 53 2.89 -21.06 0.85
N HIS A 54 3.77 -20.44 1.66
CA HIS A 54 5.11 -20.98 1.94
C HIS A 54 5.23 -21.66 3.32
N SER A 55 4.10 -21.92 3.99
CA SER A 55 4.04 -22.63 5.27
C SER A 55 4.95 -22.06 6.37
N GLY A 56 5.27 -20.77 6.29
CA GLY A 56 6.14 -20.09 7.25
C GLY A 56 7.58 -20.58 7.28
N GLN A 57 8.09 -21.12 6.18
CA GLN A 57 9.48 -21.53 6.01
C GLN A 57 10.33 -20.43 5.40
N ASP A 58 11.66 -20.57 5.49
CA ASP A 58 12.60 -19.71 4.75
C ASP A 58 12.31 -19.84 3.26
N LEU A 59 12.38 -18.73 2.53
CA LEU A 59 12.15 -18.72 1.09
C LEU A 59 13.01 -17.66 0.39
N ASP A 60 13.32 -17.93 -0.85
CA ASP A 60 13.90 -16.98 -1.79
C ASP A 60 12.80 -16.47 -2.72
N ILE A 61 12.61 -15.16 -2.77
CA ILE A 61 11.49 -14.55 -3.50
C ILE A 61 11.94 -13.29 -4.25
N PRO A 62 11.48 -13.08 -5.51
CA PRO A 62 11.73 -11.85 -6.23
C PRO A 62 11.11 -10.62 -5.54
N LEU A 63 11.83 -9.49 -5.52
CA LEU A 63 11.33 -8.22 -4.98
C LEU A 63 10.01 -7.80 -5.61
N GLY A 64 9.86 -7.99 -6.92
CA GLY A 64 8.59 -7.73 -7.61
C GLY A 64 7.44 -8.59 -7.09
N GLU A 65 7.68 -9.85 -6.73
CA GLU A 65 6.65 -10.71 -6.16
C GLU A 65 6.27 -10.26 -4.73
N LEU A 66 7.24 -9.84 -3.90
CA LEU A 66 6.94 -9.22 -2.59
C LEU A 66 6.08 -7.96 -2.73
N LEU A 67 6.38 -7.10 -3.71
CA LEU A 67 5.55 -5.92 -4.01
C LEU A 67 4.13 -6.31 -4.44
N GLN A 68 3.97 -7.36 -5.26
CA GLN A 68 2.64 -7.88 -5.64
C GLN A 68 1.88 -8.41 -4.44
N TYR A 69 2.51 -9.19 -3.56
CA TYR A 69 1.87 -9.63 -2.30
C TYR A 69 1.41 -8.45 -1.46
N SER A 70 2.26 -7.45 -1.27
CA SER A 70 1.95 -6.27 -0.46
C SER A 70 0.82 -5.43 -1.05
N ILE A 71 0.85 -5.14 -2.35
CA ILE A 71 -0.11 -4.23 -3.00
C ILE A 71 -1.39 -4.96 -3.40
N SER A 72 -1.28 -6.02 -4.24
CA SER A 72 -2.47 -6.67 -4.82
C SER A 72 -3.23 -7.53 -3.81
N LEU A 73 -2.52 -8.21 -2.93
CA LEU A 73 -3.09 -9.10 -1.91
C LEU A 73 -3.12 -8.49 -0.51
N SER A 74 -2.57 -7.30 -0.34
CA SER A 74 -2.51 -6.61 0.96
C SER A 74 -1.78 -7.37 2.07
N ASP A 75 -0.78 -8.19 1.72
CA ASP A 75 -0.02 -9.03 2.63
C ASP A 75 0.79 -8.18 3.64
N ASN A 76 0.64 -8.48 4.93
CA ASN A 76 1.28 -7.72 6.00
C ASN A 76 2.76 -8.09 6.17
N ASN A 77 3.11 -9.37 6.09
CA ASN A 77 4.51 -9.79 6.19
C ASN A 77 5.33 -9.28 5.01
N ALA A 78 4.79 -9.37 3.78
CA ALA A 78 5.45 -8.79 2.61
C ALA A 78 5.66 -7.29 2.76
N CYS A 79 4.70 -6.57 3.35
CA CYS A 79 4.84 -5.15 3.63
C CYS A 79 5.99 -4.86 4.59
N ASP A 80 6.09 -5.57 5.70
CA ASP A 80 7.13 -5.33 6.71
C ASP A 80 8.53 -5.70 6.19
N ILE A 81 8.65 -6.77 5.39
CA ILE A 81 9.90 -7.10 4.69
C ILE A 81 10.32 -5.96 3.73
N LEU A 82 9.36 -5.39 3.00
CA LEU A 82 9.61 -4.26 2.10
C LEU A 82 9.98 -2.97 2.87
N ILE A 83 9.38 -2.73 4.05
CA ILE A 83 9.75 -1.62 4.93
C ILE A 83 11.22 -1.78 5.40
N GLU A 84 11.61 -2.98 5.82
CA GLU A 84 12.99 -3.29 6.20
C GLU A 84 13.94 -3.08 5.02
N TYR A 85 13.59 -3.60 3.84
CA TYR A 85 14.36 -3.43 2.60
C TYR A 85 14.55 -1.95 2.22
N ALA A 86 13.53 -1.11 2.42
CA ALA A 86 13.59 0.33 2.17
C ALA A 86 14.45 1.11 3.20
N GLY A 87 14.90 0.45 4.27
CA GLY A 87 15.67 1.08 5.36
C GLY A 87 14.82 1.55 6.53
N GLY A 88 13.59 1.02 6.67
CA GLY A 88 12.66 1.29 7.76
C GLY A 88 11.61 2.34 7.44
N ILE A 89 10.56 2.35 8.27
CA ILE A 89 9.39 3.25 8.07
C ILE A 89 9.77 4.73 8.06
N GLY A 90 10.78 5.13 8.83
CA GLY A 90 11.28 6.50 8.87
C GLY A 90 11.90 6.96 7.54
N HIS A 91 12.59 6.08 6.81
CA HIS A 91 13.11 6.37 5.48
C HIS A 91 11.98 6.55 4.46
N ILE A 92 10.94 5.71 4.54
CA ILE A 92 9.74 5.83 3.70
C ILE A 92 9.04 7.16 3.97
N HIS A 93 8.83 7.52 5.23
CA HIS A 93 8.27 8.82 5.62
C HIS A 93 9.07 9.98 5.02
N GLN A 94 10.40 9.96 5.17
CA GLN A 94 11.27 11.02 4.63
C GLN A 94 11.23 11.07 3.09
N TYR A 95 11.18 9.93 2.41
CA TYR A 95 11.04 9.88 0.96
C TYR A 95 9.75 10.55 0.49
N ILE A 96 8.61 10.22 1.08
CA ILE A 96 7.31 10.82 0.76
C ILE A 96 7.30 12.33 1.05
N ARG A 97 7.94 12.76 2.15
CA ARG A 97 8.13 14.18 2.46
C ARG A 97 8.94 14.91 1.37
N LYS A 98 9.99 14.29 0.86
CA LYS A 98 10.81 14.86 -0.24
C LYS A 98 10.03 14.99 -1.55
N LEU A 99 8.99 14.19 -1.77
CA LEU A 99 8.05 14.38 -2.89
C LEU A 99 7.13 15.60 -2.72
N GLY A 100 7.16 16.27 -1.56
CA GLY A 100 6.33 17.44 -1.28
C GLY A 100 4.97 17.12 -0.66
N ILE A 101 4.74 15.87 -0.27
CA ILE A 101 3.57 15.47 0.53
C ILE A 101 3.85 15.83 1.98
N ASN A 102 2.98 16.62 2.62
CA ASN A 102 3.29 17.21 3.92
C ASN A 102 2.29 16.88 5.03
N ASP A 103 1.03 16.70 4.71
CA ASP A 103 -0.02 16.44 5.68
C ASP A 103 -0.35 14.94 5.76
N PHE A 104 0.62 14.19 6.28
CA PHE A 104 0.57 12.75 6.51
C PHE A 104 1.57 12.35 7.60
N ASN A 105 1.42 11.16 8.16
CA ASN A 105 2.43 10.53 9.02
C ASN A 105 2.53 9.03 8.75
N LEU A 106 3.76 8.52 8.75
CA LEU A 106 4.08 7.10 8.74
C LEU A 106 5.13 6.84 9.81
N SER A 107 4.79 6.06 10.82
CA SER A 107 5.67 5.76 11.96
C SER A 107 5.60 4.29 12.41
N GLU A 108 4.61 3.54 11.94
CA GLU A 108 4.34 2.19 12.40
C GLU A 108 4.43 1.17 11.27
N THR A 109 4.89 -0.04 11.59
CA THR A 109 4.90 -1.22 10.71
C THR A 109 3.62 -2.03 10.91
N GLU A 110 3.34 -2.99 10.02
CA GLU A 110 2.17 -3.88 10.18
C GLU A 110 2.27 -4.70 11.48
N ASP A 111 3.45 -5.22 11.82
CA ASP A 111 3.67 -5.95 13.06
C ASP A 111 3.45 -5.07 14.31
N SER A 112 3.89 -3.81 14.30
CA SER A 112 3.68 -2.90 15.42
C SER A 112 2.19 -2.56 15.62
N MET A 113 1.45 -2.37 14.52
CA MET A 113 0.01 -2.13 14.54
C MET A 113 -0.78 -3.39 14.95
N HIS A 114 -0.31 -4.58 14.54
CA HIS A 114 -0.91 -5.84 14.95
C HIS A 114 -0.78 -6.08 16.46
N ARG A 115 0.42 -5.82 17.04
CA ARG A 115 0.64 -5.94 18.50
C ARG A 115 -0.13 -4.91 19.32
N ASN A 116 -0.36 -3.74 18.78
CA ASN A 116 -1.15 -2.68 19.41
C ASN A 116 -2.00 -1.95 18.36
N PRO A 117 -3.28 -2.33 18.21
CA PRO A 117 -4.16 -1.73 17.19
C PRO A 117 -4.30 -0.20 17.26
N GLN A 118 -4.15 0.40 18.44
CA GLN A 118 -4.20 1.87 18.58
C GLN A 118 -3.09 2.59 17.80
N LYS A 119 -1.98 1.92 17.55
CA LYS A 119 -0.88 2.45 16.74
C LYS A 119 -1.27 2.68 15.28
N ALA A 120 -2.31 2.03 14.79
CA ALA A 120 -2.79 2.22 13.42
C ALA A 120 -3.24 3.68 13.15
N TYR A 121 -3.68 4.41 14.17
CA TYR A 121 -3.98 5.85 14.04
C TYR A 121 -2.73 6.72 13.82
N ALA A 122 -1.53 6.21 14.09
CA ALA A 122 -0.30 6.95 13.85
C ALA A 122 0.14 6.95 12.38
N ASN A 123 -0.35 6.00 11.57
CA ASN A 123 -0.17 6.02 10.11
C ASN A 123 -1.40 6.66 9.48
N TRP A 124 -1.34 7.95 9.16
CA TRP A 124 -2.48 8.70 8.67
C TRP A 124 -2.14 9.58 7.46
N SER A 125 -3.16 9.98 6.73
CA SER A 125 -3.09 11.01 5.70
C SER A 125 -4.42 11.74 5.58
N THR A 126 -4.42 12.87 4.87
CA THR A 126 -5.66 13.50 4.39
C THR A 126 -6.02 12.96 3.00
N PRO A 127 -7.31 12.95 2.61
CA PRO A 127 -7.72 12.54 1.27
C PRO A 127 -7.03 13.36 0.15
N SER A 128 -6.84 14.66 0.36
CA SER A 128 -6.16 15.53 -0.61
C SER A 128 -4.70 15.19 -0.82
N GLU A 129 -3.95 14.88 0.25
CA GLU A 129 -2.55 14.47 0.13
C GLU A 129 -2.42 13.10 -0.54
N MET A 130 -3.33 12.17 -0.25
CA MET A 130 -3.35 10.89 -0.94
C MET A 130 -3.63 11.04 -2.44
N VAL A 131 -4.58 11.89 -2.82
CA VAL A 131 -4.86 12.22 -4.24
C VAL A 131 -3.64 12.87 -4.91
N ARG A 132 -2.96 13.80 -4.22
CA ARG A 132 -1.72 14.41 -4.72
C ARG A 132 -0.62 13.37 -4.95
N LEU A 133 -0.45 12.43 -4.02
CA LEU A 133 0.56 11.38 -4.13
C LEU A 133 0.25 10.43 -5.31
N LEU A 134 -1.01 10.00 -5.47
CA LEU A 134 -1.44 9.18 -6.60
C LEU A 134 -1.19 9.87 -7.94
N LYS A 135 -1.59 11.14 -8.05
CA LYS A 135 -1.39 11.96 -9.25
C LYS A 135 0.10 12.11 -9.56
N MET A 136 0.91 12.39 -8.56
CA MET A 136 2.35 12.53 -8.71
C MET A 136 3.01 11.23 -9.20
N ALA A 137 2.61 10.08 -8.64
CA ALA A 137 3.14 8.78 -9.03
C ALA A 137 2.76 8.37 -10.46
N ASP A 138 1.65 8.88 -10.97
CA ASP A 138 1.19 8.61 -12.35
C ASP A 138 1.75 9.61 -13.38
N GLU A 139 1.79 10.89 -13.05
CA GLU A 139 2.10 11.96 -14.00
C GLU A 139 3.57 12.37 -14.02
N LYS A 140 4.34 12.09 -12.95
CA LYS A 140 5.77 12.43 -12.88
C LYS A 140 6.64 11.19 -13.11
N ASP A 141 7.79 11.41 -13.72
CA ASP A 141 8.82 10.39 -13.90
C ASP A 141 9.61 10.20 -12.59
N LEU A 142 8.95 9.62 -11.57
CA LEU A 142 9.60 9.32 -10.28
C LEU A 142 10.68 8.25 -10.43
N PHE A 143 10.49 7.32 -11.34
CA PHE A 143 11.42 6.22 -11.66
C PHE A 143 11.21 5.72 -13.09
N ALA A 144 12.14 4.90 -13.57
CA ALA A 144 12.12 4.38 -14.94
C ALA A 144 10.80 3.69 -15.30
N PRO A 145 10.39 3.67 -16.59
CA PRO A 145 9.12 3.12 -17.05
C PRO A 145 8.85 1.69 -16.56
N VAL A 146 9.88 0.84 -16.50
CA VAL A 146 9.73 -0.56 -16.04
C VAL A 146 9.14 -0.67 -14.63
N TYR A 147 9.51 0.21 -13.72
CA TYR A 147 8.99 0.23 -12.35
C TYR A 147 7.63 0.90 -12.27
N ARG A 148 7.40 1.97 -13.03
CA ARG A 148 6.12 2.66 -13.13
C ARG A 148 5.04 1.72 -13.70
N ASP A 149 5.33 1.06 -14.81
CA ASP A 149 4.39 0.15 -15.46
C ASP A 149 4.10 -1.07 -14.57
N PHE A 150 5.12 -1.57 -13.87
CA PHE A 150 4.95 -2.62 -12.86
C PHE A 150 4.03 -2.17 -11.71
N LEU A 151 4.23 -0.97 -11.16
CA LEU A 151 3.38 -0.43 -10.09
C LEU A 151 1.91 -0.37 -10.50
N TRP A 152 1.64 0.25 -11.65
CA TRP A 152 0.27 0.41 -12.12
C TRP A 152 -0.38 -0.91 -12.51
N LYS A 153 0.34 -1.81 -13.15
CA LYS A 153 -0.13 -3.17 -13.38
C LYS A 153 -0.53 -3.84 -12.06
N THR A 154 0.33 -3.82 -11.06
CA THR A 154 0.09 -4.41 -9.75
C THR A 154 -1.13 -3.79 -9.06
N MET A 155 -1.31 -2.47 -9.16
CA MET A 155 -2.48 -1.75 -8.63
C MET A 155 -3.79 -2.13 -9.36
N THR A 156 -3.75 -2.34 -10.68
CA THR A 156 -4.94 -2.77 -11.45
C THR A 156 -5.33 -4.22 -11.19
N GLU A 157 -4.37 -5.05 -10.80
CA GLU A 157 -4.54 -6.46 -10.43
C GLU A 157 -4.93 -6.66 -8.95
N THR A 158 -5.22 -5.57 -8.21
CA THR A 158 -5.64 -5.65 -6.81
C THR A 158 -6.84 -6.56 -6.64
N ALA A 159 -6.68 -7.60 -5.79
CA ALA A 159 -7.70 -8.61 -5.52
C ALA A 159 -8.65 -8.23 -4.37
N THR A 160 -8.29 -7.18 -3.59
CA THR A 160 -9.10 -6.72 -2.45
C THR A 160 -10.08 -5.62 -2.85
N GLY A 161 -11.20 -5.49 -2.13
CA GLY A 161 -12.15 -4.39 -2.28
C GLY A 161 -12.95 -4.38 -3.58
N SER A 162 -13.36 -5.56 -4.06
CA SER A 162 -14.24 -5.69 -5.24
C SER A 162 -15.56 -4.90 -5.11
N ASN A 163 -15.98 -4.62 -3.88
CA ASN A 163 -17.19 -3.85 -3.53
C ASN A 163 -16.91 -2.36 -3.18
N LYS A 164 -15.66 -1.89 -3.33
CA LYS A 164 -15.26 -0.51 -3.07
C LYS A 164 -15.22 0.32 -4.36
N LEU A 165 -14.14 1.04 -4.67
CA LEU A 165 -14.04 1.86 -5.89
C LEU A 165 -14.41 1.10 -7.18
N LYS A 166 -14.13 -0.20 -7.25
CA LYS A 166 -14.51 -1.05 -8.40
C LYS A 166 -16.00 -1.40 -8.45
N GLY A 167 -16.68 -1.42 -7.31
CA GLY A 167 -17.91 -2.20 -7.10
C GLY A 167 -19.09 -1.84 -7.98
N LEU A 168 -19.26 -0.56 -8.35
CA LEU A 168 -20.41 -0.09 -9.14
C LEU A 168 -19.98 0.59 -10.45
N LEU A 169 -18.71 0.50 -10.82
CA LEU A 169 -18.23 1.05 -12.08
C LEU A 169 -18.50 0.09 -13.24
N PRO A 170 -18.72 0.60 -14.47
CA PRO A 170 -18.85 -0.22 -15.63
C PRO A 170 -17.66 -1.19 -15.82
N SER A 171 -17.92 -2.39 -16.32
CA SER A 171 -16.91 -3.47 -16.44
C SER A 171 -15.70 -3.12 -17.32
N ASN A 172 -15.84 -2.13 -18.20
CA ASN A 172 -14.77 -1.62 -19.06
C ASN A 172 -13.97 -0.46 -18.42
N THR A 173 -14.23 -0.15 -17.15
CA THR A 173 -13.48 0.85 -16.40
C THR A 173 -12.27 0.19 -15.73
N VAL A 174 -11.08 0.71 -16.01
CA VAL A 174 -9.85 0.22 -15.37
C VAL A 174 -9.65 0.96 -14.05
N VAL A 175 -9.44 0.22 -12.97
CA VAL A 175 -9.19 0.79 -11.63
C VAL A 175 -7.91 0.20 -11.06
N GLY A 176 -6.91 1.05 -10.87
CA GLY A 176 -5.71 0.72 -10.11
C GLY A 176 -5.83 1.30 -8.70
N HIS A 177 -5.93 0.45 -7.66
CA HIS A 177 -6.24 0.92 -6.32
C HIS A 177 -5.56 0.14 -5.20
N LYS A 178 -5.51 0.74 -4.00
CA LYS A 178 -5.10 0.09 -2.76
C LYS A 178 -6.13 0.33 -1.68
N THR A 179 -6.61 -0.76 -1.07
CA THR A 179 -7.58 -0.74 0.02
C THR A 179 -6.91 -0.78 1.39
N GLY A 180 -7.63 -0.29 2.40
CA GLY A 180 -7.27 -0.44 3.80
C GLY A 180 -8.53 -0.59 4.65
N SER A 181 -8.64 -1.67 5.44
CA SER A 181 -9.80 -1.94 6.29
C SER A 181 -9.37 -2.55 7.61
N SER A 182 -10.05 -2.18 8.68
CA SER A 182 -9.97 -2.89 9.97
C SER A 182 -11.14 -3.86 10.12
N ASP A 183 -11.00 -4.77 11.06
CA ASP A 183 -12.12 -5.49 11.63
C ASP A 183 -13.01 -4.55 12.47
N ARG A 184 -14.21 -5.00 12.82
CA ARG A 184 -15.06 -4.31 13.77
C ARG A 184 -14.62 -4.63 15.20
N ASN A 185 -14.56 -3.60 16.04
CA ASN A 185 -14.34 -3.79 17.46
C ASN A 185 -15.61 -4.34 18.17
N LEU A 186 -15.54 -4.59 19.48
CA LEU A 186 -16.65 -5.11 20.28
C LEU A 186 -17.91 -4.22 20.29
N LYS A 187 -17.78 -2.95 19.89
CA LYS A 187 -18.90 -2.00 19.74
C LYS A 187 -19.44 -1.94 18.32
N GLY A 188 -18.97 -2.81 17.42
CA GLY A 188 -19.37 -2.83 16.02
C GLY A 188 -18.72 -1.75 15.14
N VAL A 189 -17.79 -0.97 15.70
CA VAL A 189 -17.14 0.15 14.99
C VAL A 189 -15.89 -0.34 14.25
N LYS A 190 -15.76 0.03 12.98
CA LYS A 190 -14.53 -0.08 12.22
C LYS A 190 -13.65 1.15 12.47
N MET A 191 -12.37 0.94 12.73
CA MET A 191 -11.37 2.02 12.82
C MET A 191 -11.26 2.79 11.50
N ALA A 192 -11.16 2.06 10.39
CA ALA A 192 -11.23 2.67 9.07
C ALA A 192 -11.71 1.67 8.01
N ASP A 193 -12.25 2.23 6.91
CA ASP A 193 -12.64 1.51 5.70
C ASP A 193 -12.32 2.39 4.48
N ASN A 194 -11.15 2.17 3.88
CA ASN A 194 -10.53 3.07 2.92
C ASN A 194 -10.35 2.41 1.56
N ASP A 195 -10.35 3.25 0.52
CA ASP A 195 -9.87 2.90 -0.81
C ASP A 195 -9.30 4.13 -1.51
N ALA A 196 -8.15 3.98 -2.18
CA ALA A 196 -7.51 5.07 -2.91
C ALA A 196 -6.87 4.55 -4.20
N GLY A 197 -7.04 5.26 -5.29
CA GLY A 197 -6.54 4.80 -6.58
C GLY A 197 -6.81 5.73 -7.76
N VAL A 198 -6.56 5.19 -8.93
CA VAL A 198 -6.77 5.84 -10.23
C VAL A 198 -7.87 5.10 -10.98
N VAL A 199 -8.88 5.83 -11.41
CA VAL A 199 -9.95 5.32 -12.27
C VAL A 199 -9.70 5.84 -13.68
N ILE A 200 -9.56 4.91 -14.64
CA ILE A 200 -9.32 5.21 -16.05
C ILE A 200 -10.61 4.91 -16.82
N MET A 201 -11.26 5.97 -17.29
CA MET A 201 -12.49 5.87 -18.06
C MET A 201 -12.22 5.37 -19.48
N PRO A 202 -13.21 4.75 -20.13
CA PRO A 202 -13.16 4.55 -21.57
C PRO A 202 -12.82 5.87 -22.28
N GLY A 203 -11.80 5.86 -23.15
CA GLY A 203 -11.26 7.09 -23.75
C GLY A 203 -10.04 7.69 -23.04
N GLY A 204 -9.56 7.05 -21.96
CA GLY A 204 -8.27 7.36 -21.34
C GLY A 204 -8.27 8.49 -20.30
N LYS A 205 -9.41 9.14 -20.04
CA LYS A 205 -9.51 10.15 -18.98
C LYS A 205 -9.30 9.52 -17.61
N LYS A 206 -8.40 10.09 -16.81
CA LYS A 206 -8.05 9.60 -15.47
C LYS A 206 -8.68 10.45 -14.37
N TYR A 207 -9.08 9.78 -13.28
CA TYR A 207 -9.51 10.40 -12.03
C TYR A 207 -8.72 9.78 -10.87
N TYR A 208 -8.14 10.63 -10.02
CA TYR A 208 -7.46 10.23 -8.79
C TYR A 208 -8.44 10.38 -7.64
N ILE A 209 -8.69 9.30 -6.91
CA ILE A 209 -9.76 9.22 -5.92
C ILE A 209 -9.18 8.66 -4.61
N ALA A 210 -9.52 9.29 -3.50
CA ALA A 210 -9.30 8.75 -2.16
C ALA A 210 -10.60 8.87 -1.37
N VAL A 211 -11.11 7.73 -0.92
CA VAL A 211 -12.30 7.62 -0.05
C VAL A 211 -11.84 7.05 1.28
N PHE A 212 -11.87 7.87 2.30
CA PHE A 212 -11.46 7.49 3.66
C PHE A 212 -12.65 7.64 4.60
N VAL A 213 -12.92 6.57 5.34
CA VAL A 213 -13.96 6.51 6.36
C VAL A 213 -13.30 6.06 7.67
N THR A 214 -13.52 6.78 8.74
CA THR A 214 -12.99 6.43 10.06
C THR A 214 -14.10 6.31 11.10
N ASP A 215 -13.90 5.45 12.10
CA ASP A 215 -14.75 5.25 13.27
C ASP A 215 -16.24 5.07 12.93
N SER A 216 -16.52 4.25 11.92
CA SER A 216 -17.88 4.01 11.42
C SER A 216 -18.49 2.72 11.97
N SER A 217 -19.75 2.78 12.32
CA SER A 217 -20.58 1.61 12.70
C SER A 217 -21.23 0.92 11.50
#